data_413b535b3de18cb289beed7266b01e3e
#
_entry.id   413b535b3de18cb289beed7266b01e3e
#
_cell.length_a   1.000
_cell.length_b   1.000
_cell.length_c   1.000
_cell.angle_alpha   90.00
_cell.angle_beta   90.00
_cell.angle_gamma   90.00
#
_symmetry.space_group_name_H-M   'P 1'
#
loop_
_entity.id
_entity.type
_entity.pdbx_description
1 polymer ?
#
loop_
_entity_poly.entity_id
_entity_poly.type
_entity_poly.pdbx_seq_one_letter_code
_entity_poly.pdbx_strand_id
1 'polypeptide(L)'
;MDNNNQKSQNFSWIPFYMEFADKLRNYRECRSELIEIIKSIYKATEINLPTLEKDGAVFDIDPFTVFGLFNKGIADENRIAIASGFKNALDIFSEVPADFNGIPILNNLSATFYGFIGDRKDNDIDNLWNIFISALDYAEKKTETAKADFCKWFDVVRTQFGVKWNLTMGLYWIRPYQYLSLDSRNRNFLTKSHNVSDNTRLLIIDNTKNIPTAENYLEICKHWNNKLQSGKYEYNDFPSFSYYVWISEKTNLEKIEENNDNSFSISENKHYWLYAPGENAFLWDEFYNERIMGIGWDKVGDLKQFKNREHIMHTLQKLYQDSGKHYNDTLALWEFANEMKIGDIVICKKGRNQIVGCGIVISDYIFDQNRSQYKNIRKVNWTHKGEWEHNWHKIVTKTLTDITKYPDYVQKLKKILGLEETPAITEPKYPLYDKNDFLSDVFMSEKEYDKLTALLKRKKNIILQGAPGVGKTFCAKRLAWSVMGEKNNDCVCMVQFHQSYSYEDFIMMKK
;
A
#
# COMPACT_ATOMS: atom_id res chain seq x y z
N MET A 1 42.01 22.47 -1.75
CA MET A 1 41.90 22.00 -0.35
C MET A 1 40.55 21.36 -0.22
N ASP A 2 40.60 20.07 -0.23
CA ASP A 2 39.48 19.17 -0.36
C ASP A 2 38.70 19.08 0.95
N ASN A 3 37.40 19.30 0.88
CA ASN A 3 36.49 18.89 1.96
C ASN A 3 35.47 17.89 1.38
N ASN A 4 35.98 16.65 1.13
CA ASN A 4 35.16 15.46 1.00
C ASN A 4 34.74 14.99 2.39
N ASN A 5 33.75 15.62 2.99
CA ASN A 5 33.05 15.06 4.15
C ASN A 5 31.78 14.34 3.61
N GLN A 6 31.98 13.16 2.99
CA GLN A 6 30.92 12.15 2.92
C GLN A 6 30.69 11.63 4.36
N LYS A 7 29.73 12.21 5.06
CA LYS A 7 29.18 11.60 6.27
C LYS A 7 28.49 10.31 5.84
N SER A 8 29.15 9.16 6.09
CA SER A 8 28.48 7.87 6.08
C SER A 8 27.33 7.96 7.08
N GLN A 9 26.11 7.84 6.58
CA GLN A 9 24.90 7.88 7.40
C GLN A 9 24.92 6.61 8.25
N ASN A 10 25.10 6.75 9.56
CA ASN A 10 25.18 5.61 10.47
C ASN A 10 23.76 5.24 10.88
N PHE A 11 23.23 4.17 10.29
CA PHE A 11 21.89 3.64 10.62
C PHE A 11 21.93 2.90 11.95
N SER A 12 21.48 3.52 13.02
CA SER A 12 21.50 2.99 14.39
C SER A 12 20.74 1.66 14.55
N TRP A 13 19.76 1.41 13.67
CA TRP A 13 18.94 0.21 13.71
C TRP A 13 19.66 -1.06 13.23
N ILE A 14 20.66 -0.94 12.34
CA ILE A 14 21.30 -2.10 11.69
C ILE A 14 21.96 -3.07 12.67
N PRO A 15 22.81 -2.62 13.60
CA PRO A 15 23.44 -3.53 14.57
C PRO A 15 22.40 -4.31 15.38
N PHE A 16 21.36 -3.62 15.86
CA PHE A 16 20.29 -4.25 16.64
C PHE A 16 19.54 -5.32 15.84
N TYR A 17 19.16 -5.01 14.60
CA TYR A 17 18.41 -5.94 13.74
C TYR A 17 19.22 -7.17 13.35
N MET A 18 20.50 -6.99 13.07
CA MET A 18 21.39 -8.11 12.73
C MET A 18 21.60 -9.02 13.96
N GLU A 19 21.88 -8.45 15.13
CA GLU A 19 22.06 -9.23 16.36
C GLU A 19 20.74 -9.90 16.79
N PHE A 20 19.60 -9.19 16.65
CA PHE A 20 18.30 -9.78 16.91
C PHE A 20 18.03 -11.00 16.03
N ALA A 21 18.38 -10.94 14.74
CA ALA A 21 18.26 -12.08 13.84
C ALA A 21 19.16 -13.26 14.30
N ASP A 22 20.38 -12.97 14.74
CA ASP A 22 21.29 -14.01 15.24
C ASP A 22 20.78 -14.69 16.53
N LYS A 23 20.19 -13.90 17.43
CA LYS A 23 19.56 -14.43 18.65
C LYS A 23 18.32 -15.26 18.35
N LEU A 24 17.47 -14.81 17.39
CA LEU A 24 16.29 -15.55 16.98
C LEU A 24 16.61 -16.93 16.39
N ARG A 25 17.77 -17.12 15.76
CA ARG A 25 18.23 -18.42 15.24
C ARG A 25 18.09 -19.55 16.27
N ASN A 26 18.33 -19.24 17.55
CA ASN A 26 18.30 -20.21 18.65
C ASN A 26 16.90 -20.69 18.99
N TYR A 27 15.85 -19.98 18.56
CA TYR A 27 14.47 -20.30 18.89
C TYR A 27 13.76 -21.19 17.84
N ARG A 28 14.50 -21.65 16.82
CA ARG A 28 13.93 -22.54 15.80
C ARG A 28 13.23 -23.75 16.37
N GLU A 29 13.86 -24.40 17.35
CA GLU A 29 13.35 -25.60 18.01
C GLU A 29 12.59 -25.30 19.34
N CYS A 30 12.60 -24.03 19.78
CA CYS A 30 12.00 -23.57 21.05
C CYS A 30 10.94 -22.49 20.80
N ARG A 31 10.09 -22.63 19.77
CA ARG A 31 9.13 -21.60 19.33
C ARG A 31 8.05 -21.29 20.37
N SER A 32 7.66 -22.27 21.18
CA SER A 32 6.74 -22.08 22.31
C SER A 32 7.30 -21.09 23.34
N GLU A 33 8.61 -21.18 23.63
CA GLU A 33 9.28 -20.24 24.53
C GLU A 33 9.30 -18.83 23.92
N LEU A 34 9.61 -18.71 22.62
CA LEU A 34 9.57 -17.43 21.90
C LEU A 34 8.16 -16.80 21.94
N ILE A 35 7.11 -17.58 21.80
CA ILE A 35 5.73 -17.11 21.89
C ILE A 35 5.44 -16.56 23.31
N GLU A 36 5.88 -17.23 24.36
CA GLU A 36 5.69 -16.74 25.73
C GLU A 36 6.50 -15.45 26.00
N ILE A 37 7.71 -15.33 25.45
CA ILE A 37 8.49 -14.09 25.48
C ILE A 37 7.70 -12.96 24.81
N ILE A 38 7.16 -13.18 23.62
CA ILE A 38 6.34 -12.19 22.89
C ILE A 38 5.14 -11.75 23.73
N LYS A 39 4.38 -12.69 24.28
CA LYS A 39 3.22 -12.41 25.14
C LYS A 39 3.62 -11.58 26.35
N SER A 40 4.76 -11.89 26.98
CA SER A 40 5.25 -11.18 28.16
C SER A 40 5.64 -9.72 27.82
N ILE A 41 6.30 -9.50 26.68
CA ILE A 41 6.68 -8.17 26.19
C ILE A 41 5.41 -7.32 25.95
N TYR A 42 4.43 -7.85 25.24
CA TYR A 42 3.20 -7.12 24.95
C TYR A 42 2.38 -6.82 26.20
N LYS A 43 2.38 -7.73 27.16
CA LYS A 43 1.76 -7.50 28.48
C LYS A 43 2.50 -6.40 29.27
N ALA A 44 3.82 -6.42 29.28
CA ALA A 44 4.62 -5.43 30.00
C ALA A 44 4.58 -4.04 29.40
N THR A 45 4.42 -3.93 28.07
CA THR A 45 4.34 -2.66 27.36
C THR A 45 2.92 -2.09 27.27
N GLU A 46 1.91 -2.83 27.72
CA GLU A 46 0.48 -2.51 27.60
C GLU A 46 0.03 -2.24 26.13
N ILE A 47 0.80 -2.76 25.16
CA ILE A 47 0.48 -2.68 23.74
C ILE A 47 -0.35 -3.90 23.36
N ASN A 48 -1.38 -3.73 22.54
CA ASN A 48 -2.19 -4.85 22.07
C ASN A 48 -1.40 -5.74 21.11
N LEU A 49 -1.29 -7.02 21.42
CA LEU A 49 -0.72 -8.01 20.52
C LEU A 49 -1.56 -8.06 19.23
N PRO A 50 -0.94 -7.96 18.04
CA PRO A 50 -1.69 -8.11 16.79
C PRO A 50 -2.28 -9.53 16.68
N THR A 51 -3.32 -9.66 15.86
CA THR A 51 -3.92 -10.96 15.55
C THR A 51 -2.90 -11.80 14.76
N LEU A 52 -2.39 -12.85 15.41
CA LEU A 52 -1.42 -13.79 14.81
C LEU A 52 -2.08 -15.11 14.41
N GLU A 53 -3.30 -15.37 14.88
CA GLU A 53 -4.16 -16.49 14.49
C GLU A 53 -5.64 -16.08 14.57
N LYS A 54 -6.48 -16.73 13.77
CA LYS A 54 -7.91 -16.42 13.64
C LYS A 54 -8.65 -16.49 14.97
N ASP A 55 -8.32 -17.47 15.80
CA ASP A 55 -8.98 -17.71 17.09
C ASP A 55 -8.19 -17.15 18.29
N GLY A 56 -7.15 -16.33 18.01
CA GLY A 56 -6.32 -15.68 19.02
C GLY A 56 -5.29 -16.58 19.70
N ALA A 57 -5.38 -17.90 19.57
CA ALA A 57 -4.42 -18.84 20.16
C ALA A 57 -3.23 -19.06 19.22
N VAL A 58 -2.07 -18.53 19.58
CA VAL A 58 -0.83 -18.69 18.81
C VAL A 58 -0.10 -19.93 19.28
N PHE A 59 0.05 -20.93 18.41
CA PHE A 59 0.72 -22.19 18.69
C PHE A 59 2.10 -22.28 18.04
N ASP A 60 2.33 -21.52 16.97
CA ASP A 60 3.57 -21.47 16.22
C ASP A 60 3.79 -20.09 15.59
N ILE A 61 5.05 -19.73 15.37
CA ILE A 61 5.44 -18.42 14.80
C ILE A 61 6.71 -18.53 14.01
N ASP A 62 6.81 -17.77 12.90
CA ASP A 62 8.00 -17.64 12.09
C ASP A 62 8.82 -16.40 12.49
N PRO A 63 10.14 -16.37 12.19
CA PRO A 63 11.02 -15.30 12.61
C PRO A 63 10.75 -13.94 11.91
N PHE A 64 10.25 -13.94 10.69
CA PHE A 64 9.93 -12.70 9.99
C PHE A 64 8.68 -12.04 10.56
N THR A 65 7.69 -12.85 10.98
CA THR A 65 6.54 -12.35 11.73
C THR A 65 6.98 -11.72 13.05
N VAL A 66 7.98 -12.29 13.76
CA VAL A 66 8.54 -11.69 14.98
C VAL A 66 9.12 -10.30 14.69
N PHE A 67 9.90 -10.14 13.62
CA PHE A 67 10.33 -8.81 13.16
C PHE A 67 9.15 -7.91 12.80
N GLY A 68 8.12 -8.45 12.17
CA GLY A 68 6.90 -7.75 11.79
C GLY A 68 6.13 -7.15 12.97
N LEU A 69 6.30 -7.69 14.19
CA LEU A 69 5.64 -7.19 15.39
C LEU A 69 5.96 -5.72 15.69
N PHE A 70 7.15 -5.26 15.37
CA PHE A 70 7.57 -3.86 15.51
C PHE A 70 7.90 -3.18 14.17
N ASN A 71 7.84 -3.89 13.03
CA ASN A 71 8.03 -3.33 11.68
C ASN A 71 6.69 -3.19 10.93
N LYS A 72 5.75 -2.50 11.53
CA LYS A 72 4.45 -2.15 10.96
C LYS A 72 4.09 -0.71 11.31
N GLY A 73 2.98 -0.19 10.77
CA GLY A 73 2.56 1.21 10.95
C GLY A 73 2.05 1.51 12.36
N ILE A 74 2.90 1.39 13.36
CA ILE A 74 2.67 1.81 14.75
C ILE A 74 3.60 2.97 15.10
N ALA A 75 3.28 3.73 16.15
CA ALA A 75 4.10 4.83 16.63
C ALA A 75 5.51 4.37 17.01
N ASP A 76 6.52 5.22 16.81
CA ASP A 76 7.92 4.87 17.06
C ASP A 76 8.17 4.55 18.55
N GLU A 77 7.45 5.21 19.47
CA GLU A 77 7.51 4.90 20.90
C GLU A 77 7.10 3.44 21.18
N ASN A 78 6.05 2.95 20.51
CA ASN A 78 5.63 1.56 20.62
C ASN A 78 6.64 0.59 20.01
N ARG A 79 7.25 0.98 18.87
CA ARG A 79 8.32 0.18 18.24
C ARG A 79 9.52 0.05 19.15
N ILE A 80 9.96 1.17 19.76
CA ILE A 80 11.06 1.22 20.72
C ILE A 80 10.74 0.37 21.95
N ALA A 81 9.52 0.48 22.49
CA ALA A 81 9.11 -0.30 23.65
C ALA A 81 9.16 -1.82 23.40
N ILE A 82 8.63 -2.27 22.24
CA ILE A 82 8.66 -3.68 21.86
C ILE A 82 10.10 -4.15 21.61
N ALA A 83 10.91 -3.35 20.88
CA ALA A 83 12.31 -3.66 20.61
C ALA A 83 13.13 -3.73 21.92
N SER A 84 12.88 -2.83 22.89
CA SER A 84 13.48 -2.87 24.22
C SER A 84 13.10 -4.12 25.00
N GLY A 85 11.85 -4.56 24.89
CA GLY A 85 11.40 -5.83 25.45
C GLY A 85 12.18 -7.02 24.88
N PHE A 86 12.39 -7.06 23.57
CA PHE A 86 13.20 -8.10 22.94
C PHE A 86 14.69 -7.98 23.31
N LYS A 87 15.24 -6.77 23.41
CA LYS A 87 16.63 -6.57 23.88
C LYS A 87 16.85 -7.27 25.20
N ASN A 88 15.99 -7.04 26.17
CA ASN A 88 16.10 -7.60 27.51
C ASN A 88 15.85 -9.12 27.54
N ALA A 89 14.86 -9.60 26.79
CA ALA A 89 14.46 -11.01 26.83
C ALA A 89 15.46 -11.94 26.09
N LEU A 90 16.15 -11.42 25.06
CA LEU A 90 17.08 -12.20 24.24
C LEU A 90 18.54 -11.85 24.50
N ASP A 91 18.86 -11.06 25.52
CA ASP A 91 20.21 -10.60 25.84
C ASP A 91 20.95 -9.99 24.61
N ILE A 92 20.30 -9.00 23.96
CA ILE A 92 20.87 -8.27 22.83
C ILE A 92 21.75 -7.16 23.37
N PHE A 93 23.02 -7.12 22.95
CA PHE A 93 23.99 -6.10 23.38
C PHE A 93 23.84 -4.78 22.64
N SER A 94 23.49 -4.83 21.36
CA SER A 94 23.28 -3.63 20.53
C SER A 94 22.22 -2.72 21.12
N GLU A 95 22.41 -1.41 20.95
CA GLU A 95 21.44 -0.44 21.42
C GLU A 95 20.13 -0.51 20.61
N VAL A 96 19.01 -0.29 21.30
CA VAL A 96 17.71 -0.19 20.67
C VAL A 96 17.73 1.02 19.72
N PRO A 97 17.19 0.90 18.49
CA PRO A 97 17.17 2.00 17.54
C PRO A 97 16.45 3.22 18.11
N ALA A 98 17.05 4.40 17.95
CA ALA A 98 16.43 5.66 18.31
C ALA A 98 15.37 6.12 17.30
N ASP A 99 15.50 5.66 16.05
CA ASP A 99 14.55 5.90 14.94
C ASP A 99 14.52 4.70 13.99
N PHE A 100 13.49 4.68 13.16
CA PHE A 100 13.23 3.61 12.19
C PHE A 100 13.11 4.14 10.76
N ASN A 101 13.74 5.28 10.49
CA ASN A 101 13.66 5.97 9.21
C ASN A 101 14.24 5.12 8.07
N GLY A 102 13.49 5.04 6.96
CA GLY A 102 13.89 4.27 5.78
C GLY A 102 13.77 2.75 5.91
N ILE A 103 13.33 2.22 7.06
CA ILE A 103 13.06 0.80 7.22
C ILE A 103 11.71 0.46 6.58
N PRO A 104 11.63 -0.53 5.68
CA PRO A 104 10.36 -0.97 5.11
C PRO A 104 9.47 -1.58 6.19
N ILE A 105 8.19 -1.21 6.18
CA ILE A 105 7.19 -1.65 7.16
C ILE A 105 6.06 -2.43 6.50
N LEU A 106 5.48 -3.38 7.25
CA LEU A 106 4.31 -4.13 6.83
C LEU A 106 3.03 -3.30 6.91
N ASN A 107 2.03 -3.70 6.14
CA ASN A 107 0.68 -3.20 6.32
C ASN A 107 0.11 -3.76 7.64
N ASN A 108 -0.56 -2.92 8.41
CA ASN A 108 -1.16 -3.29 9.70
C ASN A 108 -2.20 -4.42 9.60
N LEU A 109 -2.81 -4.62 8.43
CA LEU A 109 -3.78 -5.67 8.17
C LEU A 109 -3.14 -7.04 7.86
N SER A 110 -1.81 -7.11 7.69
CA SER A 110 -1.07 -8.32 7.33
C SER A 110 0.19 -8.41 8.17
N ALA A 111 0.01 -8.78 9.44
CA ALA A 111 1.11 -8.84 10.41
C ALA A 111 1.93 -10.14 10.32
N THR A 112 1.42 -11.18 9.67
CA THR A 112 2.07 -12.50 9.56
C THR A 112 2.63 -12.76 8.17
N PHE A 113 3.68 -13.60 8.11
CA PHE A 113 4.24 -14.13 6.86
C PHE A 113 3.62 -15.48 6.48
N TYR A 114 2.71 -15.99 7.28
CA TYR A 114 1.96 -17.24 7.06
C TYR A 114 0.46 -16.98 7.03
N GLY A 115 -0.29 -17.86 6.39
CA GLY A 115 -1.75 -17.91 6.50
C GLY A 115 -2.20 -18.45 7.86
N PHE A 116 -3.38 -18.07 8.32
CA PHE A 116 -3.96 -18.64 9.54
C PHE A 116 -4.22 -20.14 9.40
N ILE A 117 -4.45 -20.82 10.52
CA ILE A 117 -4.84 -22.24 10.52
C ILE A 117 -6.07 -22.43 9.61
N GLY A 118 -5.97 -23.38 8.69
CA GLY A 118 -6.95 -23.63 7.63
C GLY A 118 -6.60 -22.99 6.27
N ASP A 119 -5.78 -21.95 6.24
CA ASP A 119 -5.30 -21.31 5.00
C ASP A 119 -3.84 -21.69 4.69
N ARG A 120 -3.06 -22.11 5.70
CA ARG A 120 -1.66 -22.53 5.55
C ARG A 120 -1.51 -24.05 5.49
N LYS A 121 -0.42 -24.51 4.90
CA LYS A 121 0.02 -25.90 4.95
C LYS A 121 0.82 -26.16 6.23
N ASP A 122 0.89 -27.43 6.65
CA ASP A 122 1.55 -27.83 7.90
C ASP A 122 3.01 -27.37 8.00
N ASN A 123 3.75 -27.35 6.88
CA ASN A 123 5.17 -27.00 6.86
C ASN A 123 5.44 -25.51 6.53
N ASP A 124 4.42 -24.66 6.42
CA ASP A 124 4.63 -23.28 5.96
C ASP A 124 5.49 -22.46 6.93
N ILE A 125 5.31 -22.63 8.23
CA ILE A 125 6.12 -21.97 9.26
C ILE A 125 7.53 -22.55 9.29
N ASP A 126 7.69 -23.88 9.17
CA ASP A 126 9.01 -24.51 9.07
C ASP A 126 9.81 -24.03 7.86
N ASN A 127 9.15 -23.85 6.73
CA ASN A 127 9.79 -23.31 5.53
C ASN A 127 10.25 -21.87 5.73
N LEU A 128 9.50 -21.05 6.45
CA LEU A 128 9.91 -19.68 6.83
C LEU A 128 11.14 -19.69 7.75
N TRP A 129 11.23 -20.63 8.69
CA TRP A 129 12.43 -20.85 9.48
C TRP A 129 13.61 -21.31 8.62
N ASN A 130 13.39 -22.21 7.67
CA ASN A 130 14.43 -22.70 6.77
C ASN A 130 15.01 -21.60 5.88
N ILE A 131 14.17 -20.74 5.28
CA ILE A 131 14.67 -19.59 4.50
C ILE A 131 15.39 -18.58 5.41
N PHE A 132 14.90 -18.32 6.60
CA PHE A 132 15.55 -17.44 7.56
C PHE A 132 16.97 -17.91 7.88
N ILE A 133 17.15 -19.17 8.27
CA ILE A 133 18.46 -19.74 8.61
C ILE A 133 19.38 -19.75 7.38
N SER A 134 18.88 -20.24 6.23
CA SER A 134 19.70 -20.29 5.01
C SER A 134 20.09 -18.89 4.49
N ALA A 135 19.26 -17.87 4.74
CA ALA A 135 19.61 -16.49 4.42
C ALA A 135 20.72 -15.95 5.32
N LEU A 136 20.68 -16.23 6.61
CA LEU A 136 21.77 -15.87 7.54
C LEU A 136 23.07 -16.58 7.13
N ASP A 137 22.98 -17.88 6.89
CA ASP A 137 24.13 -18.70 6.50
C ASP A 137 24.76 -18.25 5.18
N TYR A 138 23.92 -17.94 4.17
CA TYR A 138 24.44 -17.45 2.87
C TYR A 138 25.11 -16.06 3.01
N ALA A 139 24.53 -15.18 3.80
CA ALA A 139 25.12 -13.86 4.03
C ALA A 139 26.47 -13.93 4.74
N GLU A 140 26.65 -14.90 5.65
CA GLU A 140 27.89 -15.10 6.44
C GLU A 140 28.97 -15.87 5.64
N LYS A 141 28.59 -17.02 5.07
CA LYS A 141 29.54 -17.99 4.48
C LYS A 141 29.87 -17.70 3.03
N LYS A 142 28.93 -17.15 2.25
CA LYS A 142 29.02 -16.84 0.81
C LYS A 142 29.50 -18.03 -0.07
N THR A 143 29.22 -19.25 0.37
CA THR A 143 29.56 -20.47 -0.37
C THR A 143 28.45 -20.86 -1.35
N GLU A 144 28.78 -21.61 -2.42
CA GLU A 144 27.80 -22.10 -3.37
C GLU A 144 26.77 -23.03 -2.72
N THR A 145 27.17 -23.82 -1.71
CA THR A 145 26.26 -24.67 -0.95
C THR A 145 25.25 -23.84 -0.19
N ALA A 146 25.67 -22.82 0.56
CA ALA A 146 24.77 -21.91 1.29
C ALA A 146 23.86 -21.16 0.34
N LYS A 147 24.36 -20.77 -0.85
CA LYS A 147 23.55 -20.17 -1.91
C LYS A 147 22.48 -21.13 -2.42
N ALA A 148 22.82 -22.38 -2.67
CA ALA A 148 21.88 -23.39 -3.13
C ALA A 148 20.76 -23.64 -2.10
N ASP A 149 21.10 -23.70 -0.81
CA ASP A 149 20.13 -23.82 0.27
C ASP A 149 19.21 -22.61 0.35
N PHE A 150 19.76 -21.42 0.26
CA PHE A 150 18.97 -20.18 0.18
C PHE A 150 18.00 -20.19 -1.01
N CYS A 151 18.48 -20.51 -2.22
CA CYS A 151 17.66 -20.56 -3.42
C CYS A 151 16.52 -21.59 -3.29
N LYS A 152 16.84 -22.77 -2.77
CA LYS A 152 15.84 -23.82 -2.49
C LYS A 152 14.71 -23.32 -1.62
N TRP A 153 15.03 -22.76 -0.45
CA TRP A 153 14.02 -22.35 0.52
C TRP A 153 13.29 -21.06 0.12
N PHE A 154 13.98 -20.15 -0.55
CA PHE A 154 13.33 -18.96 -1.10
C PHE A 154 12.26 -19.34 -2.12
N ASP A 155 12.56 -20.27 -3.05
CA ASP A 155 11.63 -20.69 -4.08
C ASP A 155 10.45 -21.50 -3.53
N VAL A 156 10.64 -22.23 -2.43
CA VAL A 156 9.56 -22.87 -1.70
C VAL A 156 8.66 -21.80 -1.07
N VAL A 157 9.23 -20.89 -0.30
CA VAL A 157 8.49 -19.93 0.52
C VAL A 157 7.77 -18.88 -0.33
N ARG A 158 8.36 -18.40 -1.43
CA ARG A 158 7.75 -17.37 -2.27
C ARG A 158 6.38 -17.77 -2.86
N THR A 159 6.04 -19.04 -2.84
CA THR A 159 4.76 -19.55 -3.36
C THR A 159 3.74 -19.83 -2.25
N GLN A 160 4.10 -19.65 -0.99
CA GLN A 160 3.22 -19.90 0.16
C GLN A 160 2.16 -18.81 0.31
N PHE A 161 1.01 -19.19 0.84
CA PHE A 161 -0.04 -18.23 1.20
C PHE A 161 0.45 -17.27 2.28
N GLY A 162 0.17 -15.97 2.13
CA GLY A 162 0.65 -14.92 3.05
C GLY A 162 2.01 -14.33 2.67
N VAL A 163 2.80 -15.04 1.85
CA VAL A 163 4.10 -14.56 1.37
C VAL A 163 3.96 -13.83 0.04
N LYS A 164 4.47 -12.62 0.00
CA LYS A 164 4.54 -11.76 -1.19
C LYS A 164 5.88 -11.02 -1.15
N TRP A 165 5.91 -9.80 -1.61
CA TRP A 165 7.09 -8.93 -1.53
C TRP A 165 7.59 -8.68 -0.10
N ASN A 166 6.77 -8.95 0.93
CA ASN A 166 7.17 -8.93 2.34
C ASN A 166 8.37 -9.83 2.63
N LEU A 167 8.53 -10.97 1.92
CA LEU A 167 9.71 -11.82 2.09
C LEU A 167 11.01 -11.04 1.86
N THR A 168 11.07 -10.19 0.83
CA THR A 168 12.26 -9.38 0.55
C THR A 168 12.50 -8.32 1.62
N MET A 169 11.43 -7.82 2.27
CA MET A 169 11.53 -6.92 3.41
C MET A 169 12.11 -7.65 4.64
N GLY A 170 11.62 -8.86 4.92
CA GLY A 170 12.13 -9.71 6.00
C GLY A 170 13.62 -10.04 5.82
N LEU A 171 14.04 -10.39 4.61
CA LEU A 171 15.45 -10.63 4.28
C LEU A 171 16.30 -9.38 4.48
N TYR A 172 15.82 -8.21 4.07
CA TYR A 172 16.48 -6.94 4.29
C TYR A 172 16.62 -6.61 5.79
N TRP A 173 15.61 -6.84 6.61
CA TRP A 173 15.71 -6.60 8.05
C TRP A 173 16.83 -7.39 8.69
N ILE A 174 17.00 -8.66 8.31
CA ILE A 174 17.99 -9.55 8.94
C ILE A 174 19.41 -9.32 8.44
N ARG A 175 19.60 -8.94 7.15
CA ARG A 175 20.92 -8.66 6.55
C ARG A 175 20.81 -7.55 5.48
N PRO A 176 20.68 -6.27 5.92
CA PRO A 176 20.33 -5.15 5.04
C PRO A 176 21.40 -4.80 3.99
N TYR A 177 22.65 -5.18 4.20
CA TYR A 177 23.72 -4.99 3.20
C TYR A 177 23.78 -6.12 2.17
N GLN A 178 23.12 -7.25 2.43
CA GLN A 178 23.14 -8.41 1.54
C GLN A 178 21.87 -8.50 0.67
N TYR A 179 20.72 -8.19 1.25
CA TYR A 179 19.42 -8.36 0.63
C TYR A 179 18.73 -7.02 0.41
N LEU A 180 18.29 -6.77 -0.82
CA LEU A 180 17.56 -5.57 -1.19
C LEU A 180 16.07 -5.72 -0.83
N SER A 181 15.50 -4.78 -0.10
CA SER A 181 14.05 -4.71 0.04
C SER A 181 13.40 -4.31 -1.28
N LEU A 182 12.49 -5.15 -1.77
CA LEU A 182 11.63 -4.86 -2.91
C LEU A 182 10.20 -4.54 -2.44
N ASP A 183 10.07 -3.69 -1.42
CA ASP A 183 8.81 -3.07 -1.05
C ASP A 183 8.27 -2.16 -2.17
N SER A 184 7.07 -1.63 -2.02
CA SER A 184 6.44 -0.84 -3.09
C SER A 184 7.24 0.40 -3.48
N ARG A 185 7.90 1.07 -2.53
CA ARG A 185 8.69 2.29 -2.76
C ARG A 185 9.94 1.98 -3.58
N ASN A 186 10.73 1.03 -3.12
CA ASN A 186 11.96 0.62 -3.80
C ASN A 186 11.66 0.06 -5.21
N ARG A 187 10.60 -0.77 -5.35
CA ARG A 187 10.18 -1.25 -6.67
C ARG A 187 9.77 -0.11 -7.60
N ASN A 188 8.95 0.82 -7.13
CA ASN A 188 8.54 1.98 -7.92
C ASN A 188 9.74 2.80 -8.40
N PHE A 189 10.70 3.06 -7.51
CA PHE A 189 11.93 3.74 -7.88
C PHE A 189 12.71 2.97 -8.94
N LEU A 190 12.95 1.68 -8.73
CA LEU A 190 13.72 0.83 -9.62
C LEU A 190 13.05 0.62 -10.99
N THR A 191 11.72 0.64 -11.06
CA THR A 191 10.99 0.44 -12.32
C THR A 191 10.74 1.73 -13.10
N LYS A 192 10.65 2.87 -12.41
CA LYS A 192 10.38 4.18 -13.04
C LYS A 192 11.66 4.95 -13.42
N SER A 193 12.79 4.64 -12.77
CA SER A 193 14.02 5.39 -13.04
C SER A 193 14.73 4.86 -14.29
N HIS A 194 15.12 5.76 -15.19
CA HIS A 194 16.02 5.47 -16.33
C HIS A 194 17.42 4.99 -15.89
N ASN A 195 17.66 4.93 -14.60
CA ASN A 195 18.95 4.56 -13.99
C ASN A 195 19.14 3.06 -13.84
N VAL A 196 18.12 2.25 -14.07
CA VAL A 196 18.20 0.77 -13.98
C VAL A 196 18.31 0.19 -15.37
N SER A 197 19.16 -0.83 -15.56
CA SER A 197 19.23 -1.53 -16.85
C SER A 197 17.89 -2.17 -17.18
N ASP A 198 17.56 -2.23 -18.46
CA ASP A 198 16.30 -2.81 -18.94
C ASP A 198 16.10 -4.24 -18.44
N ASN A 199 17.17 -5.07 -18.36
CA ASN A 199 17.08 -6.43 -17.85
C ASN A 199 16.64 -6.50 -16.39
N THR A 200 17.23 -5.69 -15.49
CA THR A 200 16.82 -5.67 -14.07
C THR A 200 15.39 -5.13 -13.91
N ARG A 201 15.05 -4.13 -14.70
CA ARG A 201 13.70 -3.57 -14.75
C ARG A 201 12.69 -4.61 -15.20
N LEU A 202 12.98 -5.38 -16.26
CA LEU A 202 12.15 -6.47 -16.76
C LEU A 202 11.97 -7.58 -15.71
N LEU A 203 13.04 -7.99 -15.02
CA LEU A 203 12.95 -9.00 -13.95
C LEU A 203 12.01 -8.58 -12.81
N ILE A 204 11.90 -7.28 -12.51
CA ILE A 204 10.97 -6.77 -11.51
C ILE A 204 9.55 -6.63 -12.10
N ILE A 205 9.40 -6.16 -13.33
CA ILE A 205 8.11 -5.90 -13.99
C ILE A 205 7.41 -7.20 -14.35
N ASP A 206 8.11 -8.18 -14.92
CA ASP A 206 7.52 -9.45 -15.33
C ASP A 206 6.96 -10.25 -14.15
N ASN A 207 7.39 -9.92 -12.92
CA ASN A 207 6.94 -10.54 -11.69
C ASN A 207 6.03 -9.64 -10.84
N THR A 208 5.27 -8.71 -11.45
CA THR A 208 4.42 -7.74 -10.71
C THR A 208 3.41 -8.37 -9.76
N LYS A 209 2.94 -9.59 -10.03
CA LYS A 209 2.01 -10.33 -9.15
C LYS A 209 2.72 -11.22 -8.13
N ASN A 210 3.89 -11.75 -8.47
CA ASN A 210 4.65 -12.67 -7.62
C ASN A 210 6.10 -12.20 -7.52
N ILE A 211 6.76 -12.49 -6.40
CA ILE A 211 8.19 -12.23 -6.25
C ILE A 211 8.99 -13.11 -7.23
N PRO A 212 10.16 -12.64 -7.73
CA PRO A 212 10.99 -13.39 -8.66
C PRO A 212 11.48 -14.71 -8.06
N THR A 213 12.06 -15.57 -8.88
CA THR A 213 12.82 -16.73 -8.38
C THR A 213 14.00 -16.28 -7.55
N ALA A 214 14.53 -17.17 -6.72
CA ALA A 214 15.70 -16.88 -5.89
C ALA A 214 16.89 -16.38 -6.70
N GLU A 215 17.18 -17.03 -7.84
CA GLU A 215 18.27 -16.63 -8.73
C GLU A 215 18.07 -15.22 -9.28
N ASN A 216 16.88 -14.91 -9.78
CA ASN A 216 16.54 -13.59 -10.30
C ASN A 216 16.60 -12.52 -9.18
N TYR A 217 16.14 -12.85 -7.97
CA TYR A 217 16.25 -11.95 -6.83
C TYR A 217 17.70 -11.64 -6.46
N LEU A 218 18.56 -12.65 -6.39
CA LEU A 218 19.99 -12.48 -6.14
C LEU A 218 20.68 -11.71 -7.27
N GLU A 219 20.27 -11.92 -8.52
CA GLU A 219 20.77 -11.16 -9.66
C GLU A 219 20.38 -9.67 -9.54
N ILE A 220 19.14 -9.36 -9.17
CA ILE A 220 18.69 -7.99 -8.89
C ILE A 220 19.55 -7.37 -7.80
N CYS A 221 19.76 -8.06 -6.67
CA CYS A 221 20.61 -7.60 -5.57
C CYS A 221 22.03 -7.32 -6.05
N LYS A 222 22.67 -8.25 -6.74
CA LYS A 222 24.03 -8.13 -7.27
C LYS A 222 24.14 -6.95 -8.25
N HIS A 223 23.22 -6.89 -9.21
CA HIS A 223 23.25 -5.84 -10.22
C HIS A 223 23.08 -4.44 -9.60
N TRP A 224 22.12 -4.30 -8.69
CA TRP A 224 21.88 -3.01 -8.04
C TRP A 224 23.03 -2.63 -7.12
N ASN A 225 23.57 -3.56 -6.34
CA ASN A 225 24.75 -3.32 -5.51
C ASN A 225 25.96 -2.84 -6.33
N ASN A 226 26.24 -3.47 -7.48
CA ASN A 226 27.33 -3.04 -8.35
C ASN A 226 27.11 -1.62 -8.90
N LYS A 227 25.87 -1.21 -9.15
CA LYS A 227 25.54 0.16 -9.53
C LYS A 227 25.73 1.15 -8.39
N LEU A 228 25.34 0.80 -7.19
CA LEU A 228 25.54 1.63 -5.99
C LEU A 228 27.04 1.88 -5.74
N GLN A 229 27.86 0.85 -5.90
CA GLN A 229 29.31 0.94 -5.76
C GLN A 229 30.01 1.75 -6.87
N SER A 230 29.32 2.11 -7.95
CA SER A 230 29.90 2.88 -9.07
C SER A 230 30.20 4.35 -8.76
N GLY A 231 29.78 4.86 -7.60
CA GLY A 231 29.96 6.25 -7.17
C GLY A 231 29.12 7.27 -7.93
N LYS A 232 28.13 6.82 -8.71
CA LYS A 232 27.23 7.69 -9.49
C LYS A 232 26.06 8.25 -8.67
N TYR A 233 25.83 7.73 -7.49
CA TYR A 233 24.71 8.08 -6.62
C TYR A 233 25.22 8.64 -5.29
N GLU A 234 24.39 9.41 -4.61
CA GLU A 234 24.66 9.92 -3.26
C GLU A 234 24.54 8.82 -2.19
N TYR A 235 24.04 7.66 -2.56
CA TYR A 235 23.87 6.45 -1.74
C TYR A 235 24.67 5.30 -2.36
N ASN A 236 25.33 4.51 -1.51
CA ASN A 236 26.31 3.49 -1.93
C ASN A 236 25.98 2.07 -1.47
N ASP A 237 24.93 1.88 -0.70
CA ASP A 237 24.47 0.57 -0.22
C ASP A 237 22.93 0.51 -0.15
N PHE A 238 22.37 -0.66 0.16
CA PHE A 238 20.93 -0.83 0.21
C PHE A 238 20.25 -0.02 1.34
N PRO A 239 20.81 0.09 2.56
CA PRO A 239 20.27 0.96 3.58
C PRO A 239 20.18 2.44 3.16
N SER A 240 21.27 2.99 2.65
CA SER A 240 21.31 4.38 2.18
C SER A 240 20.39 4.60 0.98
N PHE A 241 20.28 3.61 0.07
CA PHE A 241 19.32 3.64 -1.03
C PHE A 241 17.88 3.63 -0.54
N SER A 242 17.50 2.70 0.34
CA SER A 242 16.14 2.63 0.88
C SER A 242 15.76 3.90 1.65
N TYR A 243 16.71 4.46 2.39
CA TYR A 243 16.53 5.72 3.08
C TYR A 243 16.37 6.91 2.10
N TYR A 244 17.20 6.97 1.05
CA TYR A 244 17.08 7.97 0.00
C TYR A 244 15.71 7.93 -0.69
N VAL A 245 15.24 6.74 -1.05
CA VAL A 245 13.91 6.56 -1.66
C VAL A 245 12.81 7.04 -0.70
N TRP A 246 12.92 6.69 0.59
CA TRP A 246 11.98 7.11 1.62
C TRP A 246 11.97 8.63 1.81
N ILE A 247 13.16 9.29 1.90
CA ILE A 247 13.26 10.76 1.98
C ILE A 247 12.77 11.41 0.70
N SER A 248 13.13 10.89 -0.46
CA SER A 248 12.74 11.48 -1.75
C SER A 248 11.22 11.51 -1.90
N GLU A 249 10.51 10.49 -1.44
CA GLU A 249 9.05 10.55 -1.36
C GLU A 249 8.59 11.62 -0.37
N LYS A 250 9.21 11.71 0.81
CA LYS A 250 8.88 12.71 1.84
C LYS A 250 9.21 14.13 1.36
N THR A 251 10.38 14.34 0.77
CA THR A 251 10.84 15.64 0.24
C THR A 251 10.10 16.05 -1.04
N ASN A 252 9.68 15.09 -1.87
CA ASN A 252 8.78 15.40 -2.98
C ASN A 252 7.40 15.85 -2.47
N LEU A 253 6.95 15.32 -1.35
CA LEU A 253 5.77 15.84 -0.65
C LEU A 253 6.03 17.24 -0.09
N GLU A 254 7.21 17.51 0.49
CA GLU A 254 7.62 18.81 1.02
C GLU A 254 7.90 19.85 -0.09
N LYS A 255 8.54 19.46 -1.21
CA LYS A 255 8.79 20.35 -2.37
C LYS A 255 7.53 20.68 -3.19
N ILE A 256 6.49 19.87 -3.10
CA ILE A 256 5.16 20.21 -3.60
C ILE A 256 4.56 21.36 -2.76
N GLU A 257 5.01 21.53 -1.50
CA GLU A 257 4.64 22.66 -0.64
C GLU A 257 5.35 23.97 -1.03
N GLU A 258 6.57 23.91 -1.61
CA GLU A 258 7.37 25.11 -1.94
C GLU A 258 7.20 25.63 -3.38
N ASN A 259 6.77 24.80 -4.32
CA ASN A 259 6.60 25.18 -5.73
C ASN A 259 5.12 25.16 -6.13
N ASN A 260 4.40 26.22 -5.74
CA ASN A 260 3.07 26.54 -6.27
C ASN A 260 3.19 27.05 -7.70
N ASP A 261 3.15 26.17 -8.69
CA ASP A 261 2.62 26.46 -10.02
C ASP A 261 2.11 25.16 -10.69
N ASN A 262 0.80 25.11 -10.74
CA ASN A 262 -0.08 24.34 -11.64
C ASN A 262 0.50 23.10 -12.36
N SER A 263 0.62 21.96 -11.67
CA SER A 263 0.37 20.66 -12.31
C SER A 263 0.15 19.55 -11.27
N PHE A 264 -1.04 19.00 -11.28
CA PHE A 264 -1.54 18.01 -10.36
C PHE A 264 -1.25 16.60 -10.90
N SER A 265 -0.20 15.90 -10.41
CA SER A 265 0.02 14.47 -10.69
C SER A 265 -0.38 13.61 -9.48
N ILE A 266 -1.32 12.70 -9.68
CA ILE A 266 -1.95 11.86 -8.65
C ILE A 266 -1.13 10.58 -8.44
N SER A 267 -0.67 10.31 -7.20
CA SER A 267 -0.11 9.00 -6.78
C SER A 267 -1.20 8.06 -6.28
N GLU A 268 -1.08 6.77 -6.57
CA GLU A 268 -2.12 5.74 -6.47
C GLU A 268 -2.60 5.31 -5.06
N ASN A 269 -2.23 6.01 -3.97
CA ASN A 269 -2.61 5.64 -2.58
C ASN A 269 -3.23 6.77 -1.77
N LYS A 270 -3.88 7.74 -2.39
CA LYS A 270 -4.56 8.84 -1.70
C LYS A 270 -5.99 8.46 -1.35
N HIS A 271 -6.38 8.73 -0.10
CA HIS A 271 -7.79 8.69 0.27
C HIS A 271 -8.54 9.91 -0.26
N TYR A 272 -9.78 9.69 -0.63
CA TYR A 272 -10.71 10.74 -1.05
C TYR A 272 -11.78 10.90 0.02
N TRP A 273 -11.86 12.09 0.57
CA TRP A 273 -12.78 12.42 1.65
C TRP A 273 -13.86 13.38 1.16
N LEU A 274 -15.11 13.03 1.40
CA LEU A 274 -16.22 13.95 1.24
C LEU A 274 -16.49 14.62 2.58
N TYR A 275 -16.42 15.94 2.63
CA TYR A 275 -16.42 16.72 3.85
C TYR A 275 -17.47 17.83 3.82
N ALA A 276 -18.18 18.06 4.95
CA ALA A 276 -19.10 19.17 5.14
C ALA A 276 -18.51 20.19 6.13
N PRO A 277 -18.12 21.41 5.70
CA PRO A 277 -17.66 22.47 6.58
C PRO A 277 -18.84 23.15 7.31
N GLY A 278 -19.39 22.45 8.31
CA GLY A 278 -20.62 22.83 8.99
C GLY A 278 -21.90 22.52 8.18
N GLU A 279 -23.05 22.84 8.78
CA GLU A 279 -24.34 22.67 8.13
C GLU A 279 -24.46 23.59 6.91
N ASN A 280 -24.85 23.05 5.76
CA ASN A 280 -24.91 23.81 4.50
C ASN A 280 -23.61 24.58 4.16
N ALA A 281 -22.48 24.07 4.61
CA ALA A 281 -21.13 24.62 4.36
C ALA A 281 -20.97 26.07 4.90
N PHE A 282 -21.62 26.43 5.98
CA PHE A 282 -21.59 27.81 6.50
C PHE A 282 -20.21 28.29 6.93
N LEU A 283 -19.27 27.38 7.22
CA LEU A 283 -17.88 27.69 7.55
C LEU A 283 -16.93 27.63 6.36
N TRP A 284 -17.46 27.38 5.15
CA TRP A 284 -16.61 27.17 3.98
C TRP A 284 -15.67 28.34 3.69
N ASP A 285 -16.20 29.57 3.72
CA ASP A 285 -15.39 30.76 3.43
C ASP A 285 -14.30 31.01 4.49
N GLU A 286 -14.62 30.79 5.77
CA GLU A 286 -13.65 30.89 6.86
C GLU A 286 -12.52 29.86 6.67
N PHE A 287 -12.88 28.59 6.51
CA PHE A 287 -11.92 27.50 6.39
C PHE A 287 -11.07 27.59 5.12
N TYR A 288 -11.66 28.09 4.04
CA TYR A 288 -10.92 28.36 2.82
C TYR A 288 -9.84 29.42 3.05
N ASN A 289 -10.19 30.55 3.66
CA ASN A 289 -9.27 31.68 3.90
C ASN A 289 -8.17 31.30 4.92
N GLU A 290 -8.51 30.54 5.95
CA GLU A 290 -7.58 30.08 6.97
C GLU A 290 -6.75 28.85 6.53
N ARG A 291 -7.04 28.30 5.35
CA ARG A 291 -6.40 27.09 4.81
C ARG A 291 -6.49 25.89 5.77
N ILE A 292 -7.65 25.68 6.35
CA ILE A 292 -7.93 24.60 7.28
C ILE A 292 -9.19 23.84 6.89
N MET A 293 -9.35 22.66 7.48
CA MET A 293 -10.62 21.99 7.69
C MET A 293 -10.77 21.73 9.19
N GLY A 294 -11.99 21.77 9.70
CA GLY A 294 -12.27 21.56 11.11
C GLY A 294 -13.45 20.64 11.32
N ILE A 295 -13.43 19.86 12.40
CA ILE A 295 -14.56 19.02 12.78
C ILE A 295 -15.13 19.48 14.12
N GLY A 296 -16.47 19.47 14.24
CA GLY A 296 -17.18 19.93 15.43
C GLY A 296 -17.01 19.02 16.66
N TRP A 297 -17.98 19.07 17.54
CA TRP A 297 -17.98 18.34 18.83
C TRP A 297 -16.86 18.79 19.79
N ASP A 298 -16.57 20.07 19.87
CA ASP A 298 -15.50 20.67 20.71
C ASP A 298 -15.53 20.26 22.18
N LYS A 299 -16.72 19.92 22.72
CA LYS A 299 -16.87 19.42 24.10
C LYS A 299 -16.12 18.10 24.32
N VAL A 300 -15.82 17.34 23.30
CA VAL A 300 -15.05 16.10 23.38
C VAL A 300 -13.58 16.39 23.72
N GLY A 301 -13.09 17.57 23.34
CA GLY A 301 -11.70 17.99 23.55
C GLY A 301 -10.75 17.43 22.48
N ASP A 302 -9.50 17.25 22.86
CA ASP A 302 -8.46 16.71 21.97
C ASP A 302 -8.74 15.24 21.63
N LEU A 303 -8.89 14.96 20.32
CA LEU A 303 -9.23 13.61 19.85
C LEU A 303 -8.08 12.60 20.01
N LYS A 304 -6.83 13.07 20.15
CA LYS A 304 -5.67 12.19 20.38
C LYS A 304 -5.63 11.56 21.78
N GLN A 305 -6.41 12.07 22.72
CA GLN A 305 -6.54 11.46 24.05
C GLN A 305 -7.28 10.11 24.04
N PHE A 306 -7.99 9.78 22.96
CA PHE A 306 -8.81 8.57 22.88
C PHE A 306 -8.04 7.40 22.26
N LYS A 307 -8.01 6.27 22.97
CA LYS A 307 -7.31 5.06 22.52
C LYS A 307 -8.08 4.26 21.43
N ASN A 308 -9.40 4.41 21.37
CA ASN A 308 -10.26 3.72 20.41
C ASN A 308 -11.59 4.44 20.18
N ARG A 309 -12.36 3.99 19.20
CA ARG A 309 -13.66 4.55 18.82
C ARG A 309 -14.69 4.44 19.94
N GLU A 310 -14.66 3.39 20.73
CA GLU A 310 -15.61 3.15 21.81
C GLU A 310 -15.52 4.23 22.90
N HIS A 311 -14.30 4.66 23.24
CA HIS A 311 -14.10 5.76 24.20
C HIS A 311 -14.68 7.09 23.68
N ILE A 312 -14.54 7.39 22.39
CA ILE A 312 -15.19 8.58 21.79
C ILE A 312 -16.69 8.46 21.89
N MET A 313 -17.25 7.28 21.56
CA MET A 313 -18.70 7.05 21.63
C MET A 313 -19.26 7.24 23.03
N HIS A 314 -18.64 6.63 24.03
CA HIS A 314 -19.06 6.80 25.43
C HIS A 314 -18.95 8.25 25.90
N THR A 315 -17.91 8.96 25.47
CA THR A 315 -17.75 10.38 25.80
C THR A 315 -18.84 11.21 25.14
N LEU A 316 -19.20 10.99 23.91
CA LEU A 316 -20.30 11.64 23.21
C LEU A 316 -21.63 11.40 23.95
N GLN A 317 -21.95 10.15 24.27
CA GLN A 317 -23.16 9.78 24.99
C GLN A 317 -23.26 10.50 26.34
N LYS A 318 -22.16 10.57 27.08
CA LYS A 318 -22.10 11.28 28.39
C LYS A 318 -22.27 12.78 28.23
N LEU A 319 -21.61 13.41 27.24
CA LEU A 319 -21.61 14.86 27.06
C LEU A 319 -22.94 15.40 26.50
N TYR A 320 -23.61 14.63 25.67
CA TYR A 320 -24.87 15.03 25.04
C TYR A 320 -26.11 14.45 25.72
N GLN A 321 -25.92 13.70 26.84
CA GLN A 321 -26.98 13.05 27.65
C GLN A 321 -28.02 12.32 26.80
N ASP A 322 -27.51 11.68 25.70
CA ASP A 322 -28.30 11.04 24.66
C ASP A 322 -27.94 9.56 24.61
N SER A 323 -28.95 8.69 24.61
CA SER A 323 -28.78 7.25 24.40
C SER A 323 -28.60 6.89 22.92
N GLY A 324 -28.48 7.90 22.05
CA GLY A 324 -28.26 7.72 20.62
C GLY A 324 -26.98 6.98 20.32
N LYS A 325 -26.97 6.25 19.21
CA LYS A 325 -25.83 5.42 18.81
C LYS A 325 -24.72 6.19 18.11
N HIS A 326 -24.49 7.45 18.29
CA HIS A 326 -23.44 8.33 17.71
C HIS A 326 -22.39 7.68 16.78
N TYR A 327 -22.77 6.62 16.04
CA TYR A 327 -21.84 5.85 15.21
C TYR A 327 -21.17 6.70 14.12
N ASN A 328 -21.95 7.55 13.46
CA ASN A 328 -21.42 8.39 12.39
C ASN A 328 -20.54 9.51 12.93
N ASP A 329 -20.88 10.06 14.09
CA ASP A 329 -20.12 11.12 14.74
C ASP A 329 -18.80 10.56 15.27
N THR A 330 -18.86 9.43 15.97
CA THR A 330 -17.69 8.69 16.46
C THR A 330 -16.74 8.32 15.31
N LEU A 331 -17.30 7.81 14.20
CA LEU A 331 -16.52 7.43 13.02
C LEU A 331 -15.83 8.66 12.42
N ALA A 332 -16.57 9.75 12.22
CA ALA A 332 -16.03 10.99 11.65
C ALA A 332 -14.91 11.59 12.52
N LEU A 333 -15.07 11.62 13.84
CA LEU A 333 -14.05 12.12 14.77
C LEU A 333 -12.80 11.23 14.76
N TRP A 334 -12.99 9.90 14.73
CA TRP A 334 -11.88 8.96 14.68
C TRP A 334 -11.11 9.04 13.36
N GLU A 335 -11.82 8.98 12.24
CA GLU A 335 -11.24 9.06 10.90
C GLU A 335 -10.48 10.38 10.71
N PHE A 336 -11.07 11.50 11.16
CA PHE A 336 -10.45 12.81 11.09
C PHE A 336 -9.13 12.91 11.85
N ALA A 337 -9.04 12.31 13.05
CA ALA A 337 -7.83 12.39 13.88
C ALA A 337 -6.78 11.31 13.54
N ASN A 338 -7.21 10.10 13.13
CA ASN A 338 -6.32 8.93 13.10
C ASN A 338 -6.16 8.27 11.74
N GLU A 339 -7.14 8.40 10.82
CA GLU A 339 -7.10 7.72 9.53
C GLU A 339 -6.76 8.66 8.36
N MET A 340 -7.24 9.89 8.38
CA MET A 340 -6.90 10.92 7.40
C MET A 340 -5.41 11.26 7.47
N LYS A 341 -4.75 11.38 6.32
CA LYS A 341 -3.29 11.59 6.19
C LYS A 341 -2.97 12.79 5.33
N ILE A 342 -1.74 13.29 5.49
CA ILE A 342 -1.16 14.28 4.57
C ILE A 342 -1.15 13.70 3.16
N GLY A 343 -1.58 14.49 2.19
CA GLY A 343 -1.71 14.09 0.78
C GLY A 343 -3.11 13.57 0.39
N ASP A 344 -4.01 13.32 1.35
CA ASP A 344 -5.39 12.95 1.07
C ASP A 344 -6.15 14.10 0.39
N ILE A 345 -7.12 13.74 -0.44
CA ILE A 345 -7.95 14.70 -1.18
C ILE A 345 -9.25 14.93 -0.41
N VAL A 346 -9.55 16.18 -0.14
CA VAL A 346 -10.79 16.59 0.53
C VAL A 346 -11.68 17.32 -0.47
N ILE A 347 -12.90 16.83 -0.64
CA ILE A 347 -13.92 17.43 -1.49
C ILE A 347 -15.02 17.98 -0.59
N CYS A 348 -15.20 19.31 -0.60
CA CYS A 348 -16.19 19.98 0.22
C CYS A 348 -17.54 19.98 -0.44
N LYS A 349 -18.56 19.58 0.34
CA LYS A 349 -19.97 19.59 -0.08
C LYS A 349 -20.79 20.63 0.65
N LYS A 350 -21.82 21.14 -0.04
CA LYS A 350 -22.86 22.02 0.52
C LYS A 350 -24.21 21.32 0.38
N GLY A 351 -24.81 20.97 1.52
CA GLY A 351 -26.05 20.21 1.53
C GLY A 351 -25.91 18.84 0.86
N ARG A 352 -26.88 18.49 0.01
CA ARG A 352 -26.99 17.17 -0.62
C ARG A 352 -26.77 17.17 -2.14
N ASN A 353 -26.58 18.32 -2.75
CA ASN A 353 -26.57 18.47 -4.20
C ASN A 353 -25.43 19.34 -4.75
N GLN A 354 -24.60 19.94 -3.90
CA GLN A 354 -23.53 20.82 -4.36
C GLN A 354 -22.17 20.42 -3.79
N ILE A 355 -21.15 20.62 -4.60
CA ILE A 355 -19.74 20.65 -4.22
C ILE A 355 -19.29 22.13 -4.25
N VAL A 356 -18.53 22.56 -3.26
CA VAL A 356 -18.09 23.96 -3.14
C VAL A 356 -16.58 24.13 -3.16
N GLY A 357 -15.82 23.03 -3.09
CA GLY A 357 -14.36 23.11 -3.16
C GLY A 357 -13.68 21.76 -3.10
N CYS A 358 -12.37 21.82 -3.37
CA CYS A 358 -11.48 20.67 -3.26
C CYS A 358 -10.10 21.16 -2.79
N GLY A 359 -9.41 20.31 -2.04
CA GLY A 359 -8.07 20.58 -1.55
C GLY A 359 -7.31 19.33 -1.14
N ILE A 360 -6.08 19.54 -0.71
CA ILE A 360 -5.16 18.49 -0.26
C ILE A 360 -4.86 18.71 1.21
N VAL A 361 -4.96 17.67 2.02
CA VAL A 361 -4.56 17.70 3.43
C VAL A 361 -3.04 17.86 3.50
N ILE A 362 -2.57 18.90 4.22
CA ILE A 362 -1.14 19.23 4.32
C ILE A 362 -0.61 19.20 5.75
N SER A 363 -1.42 18.81 6.74
CA SER A 363 -0.93 18.62 8.11
C SER A 363 -1.50 17.36 8.73
N ASP A 364 -0.83 16.89 9.78
CA ASP A 364 -1.44 16.01 10.75
C ASP A 364 -2.57 16.70 11.50
N TYR A 365 -3.30 15.93 12.30
CA TYR A 365 -4.33 16.44 13.19
C TYR A 365 -3.74 17.42 14.23
N ILE A 366 -4.45 18.53 14.47
CA ILE A 366 -4.09 19.59 15.40
C ILE A 366 -5.30 19.89 16.30
N PHE A 367 -5.08 19.97 17.61
CA PHE A 367 -6.04 20.51 18.56
C PHE A 367 -5.66 21.96 18.89
N ASP A 368 -6.37 22.91 18.29
CA ASP A 368 -6.12 24.34 18.50
C ASP A 368 -7.01 24.89 19.64
N GLN A 369 -6.42 25.04 20.81
CA GLN A 369 -7.10 25.55 22.00
C GLN A 369 -7.55 27.02 21.87
N ASN A 370 -6.91 27.81 21.02
CA ASN A 370 -7.18 29.22 20.83
C ASN A 370 -8.44 29.51 20.01
N ARG A 371 -8.93 28.52 19.25
CA ARG A 371 -10.18 28.66 18.51
C ARG A 371 -11.38 28.63 19.42
N SER A 372 -12.38 29.46 19.15
CA SER A 372 -13.64 29.49 19.88
C SER A 372 -14.51 28.28 19.61
N GLN A 373 -14.46 27.77 18.37
CA GLN A 373 -15.20 26.60 17.90
C GLN A 373 -14.38 25.87 16.82
N TYR A 374 -14.73 24.60 16.54
CA TYR A 374 -14.00 23.75 15.60
C TYR A 374 -12.50 23.70 15.93
N LYS A 375 -12.20 23.35 17.19
CA LYS A 375 -10.84 23.29 17.74
C LYS A 375 -10.02 22.13 17.16
N ASN A 376 -10.70 21.11 16.66
CA ASN A 376 -10.11 19.94 16.04
C ASN A 376 -9.91 20.23 14.55
N ILE A 377 -8.69 20.51 14.11
CA ILE A 377 -8.38 20.99 12.76
C ILE A 377 -7.29 20.19 12.05
N ARG A 378 -7.24 20.37 10.73
CA ARG A 378 -6.09 20.03 9.87
C ARG A 378 -5.86 21.18 8.90
N LYS A 379 -4.61 21.43 8.51
CA LYS A 379 -4.31 22.36 7.43
C LYS A 379 -4.61 21.71 6.09
N VAL A 380 -5.17 22.49 5.18
CA VAL A 380 -5.53 22.04 3.82
C VAL A 380 -5.10 23.08 2.82
N ASN A 381 -4.43 22.63 1.77
CA ASN A 381 -4.20 23.45 0.58
C ASN A 381 -5.43 23.36 -0.32
N TRP A 382 -6.32 24.36 -0.23
CA TRP A 382 -7.52 24.43 -1.05
C TRP A 382 -7.16 24.85 -2.47
N THR A 383 -7.34 23.96 -3.42
CA THR A 383 -6.98 24.14 -4.83
C THR A 383 -8.14 24.65 -5.68
N HIS A 384 -9.38 24.35 -5.27
CA HIS A 384 -10.59 24.74 -6.01
C HIS A 384 -11.61 25.35 -5.07
N LYS A 385 -12.20 26.47 -5.47
CA LYS A 385 -13.35 27.11 -4.84
C LYS A 385 -14.36 27.47 -5.92
N GLY A 386 -15.61 27.07 -5.75
CA GLY A 386 -16.68 27.33 -6.75
C GLY A 386 -17.99 26.71 -6.27
N GLU A 387 -18.93 26.60 -7.19
CA GLU A 387 -20.18 25.89 -6.97
C GLU A 387 -20.43 24.94 -8.13
N TRP A 388 -20.47 23.66 -7.85
CA TRP A 388 -20.70 22.60 -8.83
C TRP A 388 -21.93 21.78 -8.43
N GLU A 389 -22.89 21.66 -9.32
CA GLU A 389 -24.08 20.85 -9.09
C GLU A 389 -23.77 19.35 -9.19
N HIS A 390 -24.30 18.58 -8.25
CA HIS A 390 -24.17 17.14 -8.16
C HIS A 390 -25.51 16.48 -8.44
N ASN A 391 -25.79 16.16 -9.70
CA ASN A 391 -27.12 15.73 -10.16
C ASN A 391 -27.31 14.21 -10.26
N TRP A 392 -26.32 13.39 -9.83
CA TRP A 392 -26.38 11.92 -10.06
C TRP A 392 -27.08 11.15 -8.95
N HIS A 393 -26.81 11.46 -7.70
CA HIS A 393 -27.42 10.90 -6.50
C HIS A 393 -27.33 11.93 -5.37
N LYS A 394 -28.24 11.81 -4.39
CA LYS A 394 -28.15 12.66 -3.19
C LYS A 394 -26.87 12.34 -2.42
N ILE A 395 -26.04 13.34 -2.17
CA ILE A 395 -24.83 13.23 -1.36
C ILE A 395 -25.19 12.79 0.07
N VAL A 396 -24.39 11.90 0.66
CA VAL A 396 -24.58 11.48 2.06
C VAL A 396 -24.55 12.67 3.02
N THR A 397 -25.36 12.65 4.06
CA THR A 397 -25.47 13.76 5.03
C THR A 397 -24.38 13.80 6.10
N LYS A 398 -23.51 12.77 6.16
CA LYS A 398 -22.41 12.69 7.14
C LYS A 398 -21.43 13.86 7.01
N THR A 399 -20.83 14.29 8.12
CA THR A 399 -19.84 15.36 8.16
C THR A 399 -18.56 15.00 7.43
N LEU A 400 -18.09 13.77 7.60
CA LEU A 400 -16.91 13.22 6.93
C LEU A 400 -17.25 11.81 6.40
N THR A 401 -16.76 11.48 5.21
CA THR A 401 -16.95 10.16 4.60
C THR A 401 -15.77 9.81 3.72
N ASP A 402 -15.12 8.69 3.98
CA ASP A 402 -14.15 8.10 3.05
C ASP A 402 -14.87 7.54 1.83
N ILE A 403 -14.62 8.12 0.66
CA ILE A 403 -15.17 7.73 -0.63
C ILE A 403 -14.18 7.00 -1.52
N THR A 404 -13.00 6.69 -1.02
CA THR A 404 -11.92 6.00 -1.76
C THR A 404 -12.38 4.67 -2.35
N LYS A 405 -13.25 3.97 -1.63
CA LYS A 405 -13.82 2.67 -2.06
C LYS A 405 -14.82 2.77 -3.22
N TYR A 406 -15.13 3.98 -3.69
CA TYR A 406 -16.07 4.23 -4.77
C TYR A 406 -15.39 4.94 -5.95
N PRO A 407 -14.49 4.26 -6.69
CA PRO A 407 -13.66 4.87 -7.73
C PRO A 407 -14.48 5.57 -8.83
N ASP A 408 -15.59 4.99 -9.26
CA ASP A 408 -16.48 5.61 -10.24
C ASP A 408 -17.10 6.92 -9.74
N TYR A 409 -17.38 7.01 -8.44
CA TYR A 409 -17.89 8.22 -7.81
C TYR A 409 -16.81 9.28 -7.71
N VAL A 410 -15.60 8.89 -7.31
CA VAL A 410 -14.42 9.77 -7.27
C VAL A 410 -14.13 10.33 -8.67
N GLN A 411 -14.15 9.50 -9.72
CA GLN A 411 -13.92 9.95 -11.09
C GLN A 411 -14.96 10.98 -11.55
N LYS A 412 -16.23 10.77 -11.22
CA LYS A 412 -17.28 11.75 -11.52
C LYS A 412 -17.08 13.07 -10.80
N LEU A 413 -16.65 13.05 -9.53
CA LEU A 413 -16.34 14.26 -8.78
C LEU A 413 -15.12 14.99 -9.37
N LYS A 414 -14.08 14.26 -9.78
CA LYS A 414 -12.94 14.84 -10.49
C LYS A 414 -13.37 15.54 -11.78
N LYS A 415 -14.24 14.91 -12.54
CA LYS A 415 -14.75 15.48 -13.80
C LYS A 415 -15.45 16.81 -13.59
N ILE A 416 -16.38 16.92 -12.64
CA ILE A 416 -17.09 18.19 -12.40
C ILE A 416 -16.19 19.26 -11.81
N LEU A 417 -15.12 18.89 -11.11
CA LEU A 417 -14.14 19.80 -10.54
C LEU A 417 -13.06 20.22 -11.58
N GLY A 418 -13.10 19.66 -12.80
CA GLY A 418 -12.06 19.92 -13.81
C GLY A 418 -10.68 19.34 -13.43
N LEU A 419 -10.65 18.34 -12.54
CA LEU A 419 -9.46 17.64 -12.07
C LEU A 419 -9.09 16.43 -12.95
N GLU A 420 -9.74 16.29 -14.11
CA GLU A 420 -9.29 15.33 -15.11
C GLU A 420 -7.95 15.81 -15.64
N GLU A 421 -6.93 15.00 -15.52
CA GLU A 421 -5.71 15.17 -16.31
C GLU A 421 -6.16 15.23 -17.78
N THR A 422 -5.92 16.34 -18.44
CA THR A 422 -5.82 16.33 -19.91
C THR A 422 -4.81 15.24 -20.19
N PRO A 423 -5.15 14.17 -20.92
CA PRO A 423 -4.17 13.17 -21.25
C PRO A 423 -3.00 13.90 -21.91
N ALA A 424 -1.87 13.99 -21.21
CA ALA A 424 -0.62 14.24 -21.89
C ALA A 424 -0.63 13.24 -23.03
N ILE A 425 -0.33 13.67 -24.23
CA ILE A 425 -0.17 12.82 -25.42
C ILE A 425 0.99 11.89 -25.09
N THR A 426 0.72 10.87 -24.28
CA THR A 426 1.57 9.71 -24.11
C THR A 426 1.25 8.85 -25.32
N GLU A 427 2.28 8.50 -26.08
CA GLU A 427 2.15 7.43 -27.06
C GLU A 427 1.35 6.28 -26.43
N PRO A 428 0.32 5.75 -27.13
CA PRO A 428 -0.55 4.75 -26.55
C PRO A 428 0.29 3.58 -26.02
N LYS A 429 0.12 3.24 -24.78
CA LYS A 429 0.84 2.14 -24.08
C LYS A 429 0.68 0.79 -24.83
N TYR A 430 -0.39 0.65 -25.57
CA TYR A 430 -0.69 -0.48 -26.44
C TYR A 430 -0.99 0.02 -27.85
N PRO A 431 -0.65 -0.73 -28.90
CA PRO A 431 -0.99 -0.38 -30.27
C PRO A 431 -2.50 -0.12 -30.40
N LEU A 432 -2.87 0.99 -31.01
CA LEU A 432 -4.27 1.27 -31.33
C LEU A 432 -4.83 0.12 -32.19
N TYR A 433 -6.10 -0.21 -32.00
CA TYR A 433 -6.79 -1.23 -32.75
C TYR A 433 -8.25 -0.87 -32.90
N ASP A 434 -8.61 -0.38 -34.06
CA ASP A 434 -9.96 0.12 -34.35
C ASP A 434 -10.78 -0.86 -35.21
N LYS A 435 -11.91 -0.39 -35.71
CA LYS A 435 -12.78 -1.12 -36.61
C LYS A 435 -12.07 -1.52 -37.90
N ASN A 436 -11.23 -0.65 -38.46
CA ASN A 436 -10.57 -0.91 -39.73
C ASN A 436 -9.50 -2.00 -39.57
N ASP A 437 -8.77 -1.99 -38.44
CA ASP A 437 -7.82 -3.04 -38.08
C ASP A 437 -8.54 -4.39 -37.92
N PHE A 438 -9.71 -4.37 -37.25
CA PHE A 438 -10.52 -5.58 -37.11
C PHE A 438 -10.95 -6.14 -38.47
N LEU A 439 -11.45 -5.29 -39.35
CA LEU A 439 -11.92 -5.71 -40.69
C LEU A 439 -10.78 -6.15 -41.60
N SER A 440 -9.55 -5.68 -41.36
CA SER A 440 -8.37 -6.16 -42.06
C SER A 440 -7.89 -7.54 -41.56
N ASP A 441 -8.04 -7.80 -40.26
CA ASP A 441 -7.60 -9.05 -39.62
C ASP A 441 -8.65 -10.17 -39.70
N VAL A 442 -9.95 -9.81 -39.72
CA VAL A 442 -11.06 -10.76 -39.66
C VAL A 442 -11.91 -10.66 -40.92
N PHE A 443 -12.07 -11.77 -41.61
CA PHE A 443 -12.90 -11.84 -42.83
C PHE A 443 -14.40 -11.69 -42.48
N MET A 444 -14.83 -10.43 -42.31
CA MET A 444 -16.19 -10.05 -41.94
C MET A 444 -16.60 -8.75 -42.65
N SER A 445 -17.86 -8.60 -42.99
CA SER A 445 -18.35 -7.36 -43.59
C SER A 445 -18.52 -6.27 -42.51
N GLU A 446 -18.38 -5.01 -42.91
CA GLU A 446 -18.57 -3.86 -42.04
C GLU A 446 -19.94 -3.85 -41.37
N LYS A 447 -21.00 -4.21 -42.11
CA LYS A 447 -22.37 -4.30 -41.62
C LYS A 447 -22.53 -5.37 -40.53
N GLU A 448 -21.86 -6.49 -40.67
CA GLU A 448 -21.85 -7.56 -39.66
C GLU A 448 -21.08 -7.14 -38.40
N TYR A 449 -19.93 -6.46 -38.54
CA TYR A 449 -19.20 -5.89 -37.44
C TYR A 449 -20.06 -4.91 -36.64
N ASP A 450 -20.71 -3.96 -37.31
CA ASP A 450 -21.55 -2.96 -36.64
C ASP A 450 -22.73 -3.60 -35.91
N LYS A 451 -23.36 -4.63 -36.50
CA LYS A 451 -24.41 -5.40 -35.86
C LYS A 451 -23.90 -6.14 -34.62
N LEU A 452 -22.74 -6.73 -34.71
CA LEU A 452 -22.13 -7.54 -33.65
C LEU A 452 -21.73 -6.63 -32.46
N THR A 453 -21.06 -5.50 -32.72
CA THR A 453 -20.66 -4.53 -31.70
C THR A 453 -21.86 -3.84 -31.04
N ALA A 454 -22.89 -3.49 -31.81
CA ALA A 454 -24.12 -2.94 -31.26
C ALA A 454 -24.83 -3.95 -30.35
N LEU A 455 -24.85 -5.23 -30.75
CA LEU A 455 -25.43 -6.31 -29.96
C LEU A 455 -24.65 -6.52 -28.65
N LEU A 456 -23.31 -6.57 -28.73
CA LEU A 456 -22.44 -6.70 -27.57
C LEU A 456 -22.62 -5.53 -26.58
N LYS A 457 -22.66 -4.29 -27.08
CA LYS A 457 -22.89 -3.09 -26.24
C LYS A 457 -24.24 -3.13 -25.53
N ARG A 458 -25.27 -3.60 -26.20
CA ARG A 458 -26.64 -3.68 -25.66
C ARG A 458 -26.86 -4.86 -24.71
N LYS A 459 -26.42 -6.06 -25.12
CA LYS A 459 -26.66 -7.32 -24.39
C LYS A 459 -25.57 -7.69 -23.39
N LYS A 460 -24.39 -7.08 -23.50
CA LYS A 460 -23.19 -7.36 -22.70
C LYS A 460 -22.60 -8.77 -22.92
N ASN A 461 -23.18 -9.58 -23.77
CA ASN A 461 -22.69 -10.89 -24.16
C ASN A 461 -23.07 -11.20 -25.60
N ILE A 462 -22.30 -12.08 -26.24
CA ILE A 462 -22.56 -12.65 -27.56
C ILE A 462 -22.08 -14.10 -27.59
N ILE A 463 -22.72 -14.92 -28.44
CA ILE A 463 -22.30 -16.30 -28.69
C ILE A 463 -21.87 -16.39 -30.14
N LEU A 464 -20.61 -16.76 -30.39
CA LEU A 464 -20.07 -17.05 -31.71
C LEU A 464 -20.15 -18.54 -31.96
N GLN A 465 -21.00 -18.96 -32.89
CA GLN A 465 -21.19 -20.37 -33.24
C GLN A 465 -20.59 -20.68 -34.61
N GLY A 466 -20.08 -21.88 -34.81
CA GLY A 466 -19.50 -22.36 -36.06
C GLY A 466 -18.64 -23.61 -35.87
N ALA A 467 -18.22 -24.23 -36.97
CA ALA A 467 -17.38 -25.44 -36.97
C ALA A 467 -16.02 -25.22 -36.23
N PRO A 468 -15.35 -26.26 -35.72
CA PRO A 468 -13.99 -26.15 -35.24
C PRO A 468 -13.06 -25.60 -36.36
N GLY A 469 -12.08 -24.74 -35.93
CA GLY A 469 -11.10 -24.17 -36.86
C GLY A 469 -11.52 -22.91 -37.63
N VAL A 470 -12.77 -22.49 -37.63
CA VAL A 470 -13.25 -21.29 -38.37
C VAL A 470 -12.87 -19.93 -37.74
N GLY A 471 -11.94 -19.89 -36.82
CA GLY A 471 -11.42 -18.63 -36.26
C GLY A 471 -12.28 -17.93 -35.21
N LYS A 472 -13.25 -18.59 -34.54
CA LYS A 472 -14.12 -17.98 -33.52
C LYS A 472 -13.35 -17.29 -32.40
N THR A 473 -12.37 -17.97 -31.83
CA THR A 473 -11.52 -17.44 -30.75
C THR A 473 -10.65 -16.28 -31.23
N PHE A 474 -10.15 -16.37 -32.45
CA PHE A 474 -9.40 -15.32 -33.13
C PHE A 474 -10.25 -14.05 -33.31
N CYS A 475 -11.46 -14.22 -33.81
CA CYS A 475 -12.45 -13.15 -33.98
C CYS A 475 -12.85 -12.51 -32.62
N ALA A 476 -13.16 -13.35 -31.60
CA ALA A 476 -13.57 -12.88 -30.30
C ALA A 476 -12.53 -11.96 -29.63
N LYS A 477 -11.25 -12.34 -29.66
CA LYS A 477 -10.16 -11.56 -29.11
C LYS A 477 -9.99 -10.21 -29.83
N ARG A 478 -10.05 -10.23 -31.16
CA ARG A 478 -9.95 -9.01 -31.97
C ARG A 478 -11.14 -8.09 -31.84
N LEU A 479 -12.32 -8.66 -31.69
CA LEU A 479 -13.52 -7.89 -31.41
C LEU A 479 -13.39 -7.17 -30.06
N ALA A 480 -12.86 -7.83 -29.04
CA ALA A 480 -12.58 -7.20 -27.76
C ALA A 480 -11.62 -6.01 -27.92
N TRP A 481 -10.50 -6.18 -28.63
CA TRP A 481 -9.55 -5.11 -28.90
C TRP A 481 -10.17 -3.94 -29.66
N SER A 482 -10.94 -4.20 -30.70
CA SER A 482 -11.59 -3.13 -31.49
C SER A 482 -12.67 -2.37 -30.73
N VAL A 483 -13.34 -3.01 -29.75
CA VAL A 483 -14.29 -2.35 -28.86
C VAL A 483 -13.60 -1.53 -27.78
N MET A 484 -12.41 -1.94 -27.33
CA MET A 484 -11.55 -1.20 -26.39
C MET A 484 -10.77 -0.05 -27.07
N GLY A 485 -10.53 -0.16 -28.39
CA GLY A 485 -9.73 0.80 -29.15
C GLY A 485 -8.22 0.54 -29.14
N GLU A 486 -7.76 -0.54 -28.47
CA GLU A 486 -6.34 -0.88 -28.32
C GLU A 486 -6.08 -2.38 -28.17
N LYS A 487 -4.89 -2.87 -28.57
CA LYS A 487 -4.45 -4.28 -28.40
C LYS A 487 -3.99 -4.57 -26.97
N ASN A 488 -4.85 -4.31 -26.00
CA ASN A 488 -4.54 -4.53 -24.59
C ASN A 488 -4.94 -5.96 -24.17
N ASN A 489 -3.94 -6.82 -24.00
CA ASN A 489 -4.15 -8.19 -23.55
C ASN A 489 -4.49 -8.29 -22.04
N ASP A 490 -4.12 -7.30 -21.24
CA ASP A 490 -4.35 -7.32 -19.81
C ASP A 490 -5.84 -7.12 -19.46
N CYS A 491 -6.60 -6.53 -20.39
CA CYS A 491 -8.02 -6.33 -20.29
C CYS A 491 -8.87 -7.46 -20.94
N VAL A 492 -8.22 -8.48 -21.52
CA VAL A 492 -8.92 -9.61 -22.18
C VAL A 492 -8.56 -10.91 -21.47
N CYS A 493 -9.51 -11.44 -20.69
CA CYS A 493 -9.36 -12.75 -20.06
C CYS A 493 -9.99 -13.82 -20.96
N MET A 494 -9.19 -14.80 -21.36
CA MET A 494 -9.67 -15.96 -22.13
C MET A 494 -9.72 -17.20 -21.26
N VAL A 495 -10.92 -17.81 -21.19
CA VAL A 495 -11.18 -19.00 -20.38
C VAL A 495 -11.67 -20.12 -21.28
N GLN A 496 -11.09 -21.30 -21.12
CA GLN A 496 -11.55 -22.52 -21.78
C GLN A 496 -12.20 -23.43 -20.75
N PHE A 497 -13.51 -23.62 -20.87
CA PHE A 497 -14.25 -24.56 -20.03
C PHE A 497 -13.91 -26.00 -20.40
N HIS A 498 -13.54 -26.81 -19.42
CA HIS A 498 -13.33 -28.24 -19.54
C HIS A 498 -14.02 -28.96 -18.37
N GLN A 499 -14.09 -30.30 -18.39
CA GLN A 499 -14.88 -31.07 -17.44
C GLN A 499 -14.54 -30.86 -15.96
N SER A 500 -13.30 -30.46 -15.65
CA SER A 500 -12.84 -30.14 -14.28
C SER A 500 -12.86 -28.64 -13.93
N TYR A 501 -13.45 -27.79 -14.79
CA TYR A 501 -13.56 -26.34 -14.54
C TYR A 501 -14.80 -26.07 -13.66
N SER A 502 -14.58 -25.61 -12.43
CA SER A 502 -15.67 -25.37 -11.49
C SER A 502 -16.26 -23.95 -11.61
N TYR A 503 -17.44 -23.76 -11.05
CA TYR A 503 -18.09 -22.44 -10.95
C TYR A 503 -17.24 -21.47 -10.11
N GLU A 504 -16.58 -21.98 -9.07
CA GLU A 504 -15.69 -21.24 -8.19
C GLU A 504 -14.46 -20.70 -8.94
N ASP A 505 -13.88 -21.49 -9.85
CA ASP A 505 -12.75 -21.06 -10.69
C ASP A 505 -13.15 -19.87 -11.57
N PHE A 506 -14.38 -19.88 -12.11
CA PHE A 506 -14.90 -18.78 -12.92
C PHE A 506 -15.17 -17.51 -12.10
N ILE A 507 -15.67 -17.64 -10.88
CA ILE A 507 -15.95 -16.49 -10.00
C ILE A 507 -14.66 -15.88 -9.44
N MET A 508 -13.65 -16.71 -9.10
CA MET A 508 -12.37 -16.22 -8.57
C MET A 508 -11.53 -15.45 -9.61
N MET A 509 -11.75 -15.66 -10.91
CA MET A 509 -11.14 -14.85 -11.97
C MET A 509 -11.67 -13.41 -12.08
N LYS A 510 -12.78 -13.10 -11.42
CA LYS A 510 -13.42 -11.77 -11.43
C LYS A 510 -12.94 -10.82 -10.33
N LYS A 511 -11.87 -11.17 -9.59
CA LYS A 511 -11.29 -10.29 -8.57
C LYS A 511 -10.02 -9.59 -9.06
#